data_f20cd1f6b5914fc259572d8af9f96379
#
_entry.id   f20cd1f6b5914fc259572d8af9f96379
#
_cell.length_a   1.000
_cell.length_b   1.000
_cell.length_c   1.000
_cell.angle_alpha   90.00
_cell.angle_beta   90.00
_cell.angle_gamma   90.00
#
_symmetry.space_group_name_H-M   'P 1'
#
loop_
_entity.id
_entity.type
_entity.pdbx_description
1 polymer ?
#
loop_
_entity_poly.entity_id
_entity_poly.type
_entity_poly.pdbx_seq_one_letter_code
_entity_poly.pdbx_strand_id
1 'polypeptide(L)'
;QPKVVDLPNYGVLECELEDQEIDYLWKLVHKYSRGAKWEGNRLLSIDNIDDKQFFLTDDEGLFQNNVLMPAAQTYFEKYGTPFKLKSTHYHLPTFSRFWCRVSKDGDYQSIHDHQGIFTFVVWLKIPFEGKEEHAVQPGFRPEAADFVLCYPDTCGQYQKRNWVLGKGAEGKMLFFPSDINHI
;
A
#
# COMPACT_ATOMS: atom_id res chain seq x y z
N GLN A 1 -34.05 -25.50 -12.38
CA GLN A 1 -32.90 -24.75 -12.91
C GLN A 1 -31.82 -24.69 -11.84
N PRO A 2 -30.52 -24.87 -12.19
CA PRO A 2 -29.45 -24.78 -11.21
C PRO A 2 -29.38 -23.36 -10.62
N LYS A 3 -29.10 -23.26 -9.31
CA LYS A 3 -28.88 -22.01 -8.61
C LYS A 3 -27.39 -21.70 -8.65
N VAL A 4 -27.03 -20.53 -9.15
CA VAL A 4 -25.64 -20.03 -9.05
C VAL A 4 -25.41 -19.55 -7.61
N VAL A 5 -24.32 -19.99 -7.01
CA VAL A 5 -23.85 -19.53 -5.70
C VAL A 5 -22.45 -18.97 -5.90
N ASP A 6 -22.32 -17.66 -5.71
CA ASP A 6 -21.02 -16.99 -5.77
C ASP A 6 -20.28 -17.22 -4.45
N LEU A 7 -19.02 -17.62 -4.57
CA LEU A 7 -18.12 -17.67 -3.41
C LEU A 7 -17.46 -16.31 -3.22
N PRO A 8 -17.49 -15.74 -2.01
CA PRO A 8 -16.87 -14.46 -1.76
C PRO A 8 -15.36 -14.56 -2.02
N ASN A 9 -14.85 -13.61 -2.79
CA ASN A 9 -13.43 -13.43 -3.01
C ASN A 9 -13.06 -11.98 -2.65
N TYR A 10 -11.91 -11.82 -2.03
CA TYR A 10 -11.39 -10.49 -1.74
C TYR A 10 -10.75 -9.90 -3.00
N GLY A 11 -10.91 -8.60 -3.15
CA GLY A 11 -10.30 -7.83 -4.21
C GLY A 11 -9.31 -6.80 -3.67
N VAL A 12 -8.82 -5.98 -4.58
CA VAL A 12 -8.01 -4.81 -4.31
C VAL A 12 -8.61 -3.62 -5.05
N LEU A 13 -8.57 -2.45 -4.43
CA LEU A 13 -8.88 -1.19 -5.11
C LEU A 13 -7.58 -0.54 -5.56
N GLU A 14 -7.56 -0.09 -6.81
CA GLU A 14 -6.55 0.81 -7.35
C GLU A 14 -7.14 2.21 -7.39
N CYS A 15 -6.50 3.15 -6.72
CA CYS A 15 -6.95 4.54 -6.64
C CYS A 15 -5.84 5.44 -7.19
N GLU A 16 -6.22 6.50 -7.88
CA GLU A 16 -5.34 7.62 -8.22
C GLU A 16 -5.63 8.75 -7.26
N LEU A 17 -4.60 9.23 -6.58
CA LEU A 17 -4.71 10.35 -5.65
C LEU A 17 -4.67 11.67 -6.40
N GLU A 18 -5.43 12.64 -5.92
CA GLU A 18 -5.37 14.01 -6.42
C GLU A 18 -4.11 14.72 -5.92
N ASP A 19 -3.67 15.75 -6.63
CA ASP A 19 -2.46 16.53 -6.28
C ASP A 19 -2.50 17.04 -4.84
N GLN A 20 -3.67 17.51 -4.38
CA GLN A 20 -3.86 18.00 -3.01
C GLN A 20 -3.66 16.92 -1.94
N GLU A 21 -4.01 15.68 -2.24
CA GLU A 21 -3.85 14.52 -1.34
C GLU A 21 -2.37 14.10 -1.28
N ILE A 22 -1.70 14.11 -2.43
CA ILE A 22 -0.26 13.87 -2.54
C ILE A 22 0.53 14.94 -1.80
N ASP A 23 0.19 16.22 -1.98
CA ASP A 23 0.82 17.33 -1.29
C ASP A 23 0.63 17.24 0.23
N TYR A 24 -0.56 16.82 0.67
CA TYR A 24 -0.82 16.60 2.09
C TYR A 24 0.04 15.47 2.66
N LEU A 25 0.15 14.34 1.96
CA LEU A 25 1.03 13.25 2.38
C LEU A 25 2.49 13.70 2.45
N TRP A 26 2.97 14.49 1.49
CA TRP A 26 4.31 15.06 1.55
C TRP A 26 4.51 16.00 2.76
N LYS A 27 3.52 16.80 3.11
CA LYS A 27 3.58 17.62 4.36
C LYS A 27 3.74 16.74 5.59
N LEU A 28 3.00 15.64 5.69
CA LEU A 28 3.15 14.68 6.79
C LEU A 28 4.53 14.04 6.79
N VAL A 29 5.01 13.58 5.63
CA VAL A 29 6.35 13.00 5.49
C VAL A 29 7.43 13.99 5.97
N HIS A 30 7.39 15.24 5.51
CA HIS A 30 8.33 16.28 5.94
C HIS A 30 8.24 16.57 7.46
N LYS A 31 7.02 16.61 7.99
CA LYS A 31 6.79 16.87 9.42
C LYS A 31 7.37 15.78 10.33
N TYR A 32 7.22 14.52 9.93
CA TYR A 32 7.54 13.38 10.78
C TYR A 32 8.89 12.72 10.48
N SER A 33 9.54 13.04 9.36
CA SER A 33 10.88 12.54 8.99
C SER A 33 11.99 13.29 9.75
N ARG A 34 12.17 12.99 11.02
CA ARG A 34 13.19 13.63 11.87
C ARG A 34 14.59 13.34 11.34
N GLY A 35 15.43 14.39 11.24
CA GLY A 35 16.81 14.26 10.78
C GLY A 35 16.98 14.07 9.27
N ALA A 36 15.89 14.04 8.52
CA ALA A 36 15.94 13.99 7.06
C ALA A 36 16.28 15.37 6.48
N LYS A 37 17.16 15.39 5.49
CA LYS A 37 17.45 16.58 4.68
C LYS A 37 16.75 16.46 3.34
N TRP A 38 15.97 17.48 2.99
CA TRP A 38 15.15 17.51 1.81
C TRP A 38 15.52 18.66 0.88
N GLU A 39 15.40 18.43 -0.43
CA GLU A 39 15.38 19.47 -1.47
C GLU A 39 14.08 19.33 -2.24
N GLY A 40 13.10 20.19 -1.96
CA GLY A 40 11.72 19.96 -2.39
C GLY A 40 11.21 18.61 -1.88
N ASN A 41 10.70 17.77 -2.79
CA ASN A 41 10.25 16.40 -2.47
C ASN A 41 11.35 15.34 -2.71
N ARG A 42 12.62 15.78 -2.80
CA ARG A 42 13.78 14.89 -2.92
C ARG A 42 14.44 14.74 -1.56
N LEU A 43 14.50 13.51 -1.06
CA LEU A 43 15.24 13.15 0.11
C LEU A 43 16.75 13.14 -0.24
N LEU A 44 17.54 14.03 0.39
CA LEU A 44 18.97 14.12 0.19
C LEU A 44 19.74 13.18 1.12
N SER A 45 19.40 13.20 2.39
CA SER A 45 19.97 12.30 3.40
C SER A 45 19.01 12.12 4.56
N ILE A 46 19.19 11.02 5.24
CA ILE A 46 18.54 10.75 6.53
C ILE A 46 19.68 10.39 7.47
N ASP A 47 19.97 11.32 8.40
CA ASP A 47 21.00 11.09 9.41
C ASP A 47 20.43 10.15 10.47
N ASN A 48 21.10 9.02 10.74
CA ASN A 48 20.78 8.03 11.78
C ASN A 48 19.45 7.26 11.59
N ILE A 49 19.09 6.85 10.38
CA ILE A 49 18.00 5.89 10.24
C ILE A 49 18.59 4.49 10.12
N ASP A 50 18.69 3.81 11.25
CA ASP A 50 18.65 2.34 11.29
C ASP A 50 17.24 1.85 10.89
N ASP A 51 16.22 2.67 11.14
CA ASP A 51 14.83 2.43 10.73
C ASP A 51 14.51 3.21 9.45
N LYS A 52 14.45 2.51 8.34
CA LYS A 52 13.96 3.03 7.04
C LYS A 52 12.46 3.35 7.07
N GLN A 53 11.86 3.38 8.25
CA GLN A 53 10.43 3.51 8.47
C GLN A 53 10.16 4.47 9.63
N PHE A 54 9.19 5.36 9.46
CA PHE A 54 8.74 6.26 10.51
C PHE A 54 7.22 6.45 10.45
N PHE A 55 6.63 6.70 11.61
CA PHE A 55 5.18 6.87 11.71
C PHE A 55 4.75 8.26 11.30
N LEU A 56 3.62 8.29 10.60
CA LEU A 56 2.87 9.49 10.26
C LEU A 56 1.58 9.51 11.08
N THR A 57 1.14 10.71 11.46
CA THR A 57 -0.18 10.91 12.09
C THR A 57 -0.98 11.86 11.22
N ASP A 58 -2.18 11.47 10.85
CA ASP A 58 -3.13 12.30 10.10
C ASP A 58 -3.87 13.22 11.09
N ASP A 59 -3.15 14.26 11.56
CA ASP A 59 -3.61 15.14 12.64
C ASP A 59 -4.90 15.89 12.28
N GLU A 60 -5.08 16.20 11.02
CA GLU A 60 -6.24 16.92 10.50
C GLU A 60 -7.36 15.95 10.04
N GLY A 61 -7.08 14.67 9.98
CA GLY A 61 -7.99 13.64 9.48
C GLY A 61 -8.31 13.76 7.99
N LEU A 62 -7.54 14.55 7.23
CA LEU A 62 -7.84 14.84 5.83
C LEU A 62 -7.66 13.60 4.94
N PHE A 63 -6.57 12.87 5.12
CA PHE A 63 -6.33 11.67 4.33
C PHE A 63 -7.31 10.56 4.70
N GLN A 64 -7.57 10.40 6.00
CA GLN A 64 -8.58 9.46 6.48
C GLN A 64 -9.95 9.73 5.87
N ASN A 65 -10.43 10.98 5.96
CA ASN A 65 -11.80 11.30 5.60
C ASN A 65 -12.01 11.39 4.08
N ASN A 66 -11.03 11.89 3.34
CA ASN A 66 -11.18 12.14 1.91
C ASN A 66 -10.75 10.94 1.05
N VAL A 67 -9.86 10.08 1.56
CA VAL A 67 -9.30 8.97 0.78
C VAL A 67 -9.65 7.62 1.38
N LEU A 68 -9.24 7.35 2.63
CA LEU A 68 -9.32 6.01 3.20
C LEU A 68 -10.77 5.57 3.51
N MET A 69 -11.59 6.47 4.04
CA MET A 69 -13.00 6.15 4.32
C MET A 69 -13.82 5.93 3.05
N PRO A 70 -13.72 6.76 1.99
CA PRO A 70 -14.34 6.46 0.70
C PRO A 70 -13.86 5.16 0.07
N ALA A 71 -12.55 4.85 0.15
CA ALA A 71 -12.02 3.58 -0.33
C ALA A 71 -12.60 2.38 0.43
N ALA A 72 -12.69 2.47 1.76
CA ALA A 72 -13.29 1.43 2.58
C ALA A 72 -14.79 1.24 2.24
N GLN A 73 -15.53 2.31 2.06
CA GLN A 73 -16.93 2.24 1.64
C GLN A 73 -17.07 1.56 0.27
N THR A 74 -16.29 1.98 -0.72
CA THR A 74 -16.28 1.37 -2.06
C THR A 74 -15.93 -0.12 -1.98
N TYR A 75 -14.99 -0.48 -1.12
CA TYR A 75 -14.62 -1.88 -0.89
C TYR A 75 -15.80 -2.67 -0.32
N PHE A 76 -16.49 -2.16 0.70
CA PHE A 76 -17.65 -2.81 1.30
C PHE A 76 -18.80 -3.00 0.30
N GLU A 77 -19.06 -2.00 -0.53
CA GLU A 77 -20.11 -2.07 -1.55
C GLU A 77 -19.80 -3.14 -2.62
N LYS A 78 -18.52 -3.26 -3.00
CA LYS A 78 -18.09 -4.18 -4.05
C LYS A 78 -17.87 -5.61 -3.57
N TYR A 79 -17.19 -5.79 -2.45
CA TYR A 79 -16.71 -7.09 -1.97
C TYR A 79 -17.38 -7.55 -0.67
N GLY A 80 -18.20 -6.70 -0.08
CA GLY A 80 -18.79 -6.94 1.23
C GLY A 80 -17.80 -6.74 2.38
N THR A 81 -18.25 -7.08 3.58
CA THR A 81 -17.47 -6.86 4.80
C THR A 81 -16.38 -7.90 4.94
N PRO A 82 -15.10 -7.52 5.10
CA PRO A 82 -14.01 -8.44 5.35
C PRO A 82 -14.27 -9.33 6.58
N PHE A 83 -13.73 -10.56 6.54
CA PHE A 83 -13.97 -11.54 7.60
C PHE A 83 -13.50 -11.05 8.97
N LYS A 84 -12.34 -10.43 9.06
CA LYS A 84 -11.84 -9.84 10.31
C LYS A 84 -12.82 -8.84 10.92
N LEU A 85 -13.51 -8.07 10.08
CA LEU A 85 -14.50 -7.12 10.54
C LEU A 85 -15.78 -7.83 11.05
N LYS A 86 -16.16 -8.97 10.51
CA LYS A 86 -17.32 -9.77 10.96
C LYS A 86 -17.10 -10.46 12.31
N SER A 87 -15.85 -10.71 12.68
CA SER A 87 -15.48 -11.47 13.89
C SER A 87 -15.19 -10.61 15.12
N THR A 88 -15.11 -9.29 14.98
CA THR A 88 -14.81 -8.37 16.08
C THR A 88 -16.02 -7.50 16.44
N HIS A 89 -16.18 -7.15 17.71
CA HIS A 89 -17.20 -6.18 18.16
C HIS A 89 -16.67 -4.77 17.83
N TYR A 90 -17.42 -4.04 17.00
CA TYR A 90 -16.90 -2.92 16.22
C TYR A 90 -16.71 -1.61 16.95
N HIS A 91 -15.53 -1.04 16.69
CA HIS A 91 -15.37 0.41 16.54
C HIS A 91 -15.12 0.70 15.05
N LEU A 92 -15.59 1.84 14.54
CA LEU A 92 -15.26 2.29 13.18
C LEU A 92 -13.73 2.28 13.01
N PRO A 93 -13.22 1.76 11.88
CA PRO A 93 -11.79 1.75 11.64
C PRO A 93 -11.22 3.17 11.73
N THR A 94 -10.23 3.36 12.56
CA THR A 94 -9.48 4.61 12.64
C THR A 94 -8.18 4.43 11.89
N PHE A 95 -7.97 5.23 10.85
CA PHE A 95 -6.76 5.23 10.04
C PHE A 95 -5.82 6.38 10.42
N SER A 96 -5.91 6.87 11.64
CA SER A 96 -5.21 8.09 12.07
C SER A 96 -3.69 7.96 12.15
N ARG A 97 -3.16 6.74 12.11
CA ARG A 97 -1.73 6.49 12.20
C ARG A 97 -1.31 5.44 11.18
N PHE A 98 -0.33 5.78 10.36
CA PHE A 98 0.30 4.92 9.39
C PHE A 98 1.80 5.21 9.34
N TRP A 99 2.55 4.59 8.46
CA TRP A 99 3.99 4.80 8.36
C TRP A 99 4.43 5.09 6.93
N CYS A 100 5.52 5.82 6.82
CA CYS A 100 6.27 5.98 5.59
C CYS A 100 7.51 5.10 5.64
N ARG A 101 7.79 4.41 4.55
CA ARG A 101 9.01 3.66 4.34
C ARG A 101 9.84 4.31 3.24
N VAL A 102 11.14 4.41 3.49
CA VAL A 102 12.13 4.82 2.49
C VAL A 102 12.99 3.61 2.14
N SER A 103 12.86 3.13 0.91
CA SER A 103 13.65 2.02 0.41
C SER A 103 14.86 2.53 -0.37
N LYS A 104 15.98 1.82 -0.27
CA LYS A 104 17.22 2.06 -1.01
C LYS A 104 17.44 0.92 -1.98
N ASP A 105 18.35 1.12 -2.92
CA ASP A 105 18.81 0.05 -3.79
C ASP A 105 19.28 -1.17 -2.99
N GLY A 106 18.86 -2.36 -3.44
CA GLY A 106 19.12 -3.62 -2.76
C GLY A 106 18.26 -3.92 -1.52
N ASP A 107 17.35 -3.02 -1.12
CA ASP A 107 16.43 -3.31 -0.03
C ASP A 107 15.46 -4.42 -0.41
N TYR A 108 15.25 -5.32 0.53
CA TYR A 108 14.32 -6.42 0.41
C TYR A 108 13.31 -6.39 1.55
N GLN A 109 12.08 -6.67 1.23
CA GLN A 109 11.04 -6.92 2.22
C GLN A 109 10.50 -8.33 2.01
N SER A 110 10.52 -9.15 3.07
CA SER A 110 9.93 -10.48 3.01
C SER A 110 8.43 -10.41 2.85
N ILE A 111 7.84 -11.49 2.34
CA ILE A 111 6.39 -11.66 2.31
C ILE A 111 5.81 -11.53 3.73
N HIS A 112 4.80 -10.70 3.89
CA HIS A 112 4.16 -10.41 5.17
C HIS A 112 2.71 -9.96 4.99
N ASP A 113 1.99 -9.87 6.10
CA ASP A 113 0.66 -9.31 6.23
C ASP A 113 0.63 -8.27 7.37
N HIS A 114 -0.53 -7.70 7.62
CA HIS A 114 -0.74 -6.76 8.72
C HIS A 114 -1.92 -7.15 9.59
N GLN A 115 -1.88 -6.73 10.87
CA GLN A 115 -2.93 -7.04 11.85
C GLN A 115 -4.22 -6.22 11.67
N GLY A 116 -4.20 -5.14 10.90
CA GLY A 116 -5.36 -4.28 10.64
C GLY A 116 -6.51 -4.99 9.92
N ILE A 117 -7.55 -4.24 9.57
CA ILE A 117 -8.66 -4.69 8.73
C ILE A 117 -8.31 -4.44 7.27
N PHE A 118 -7.80 -3.25 6.98
CA PHE A 118 -7.32 -2.85 5.67
C PHE A 118 -5.87 -2.39 5.73
N THR A 119 -5.19 -2.61 4.63
CA THR A 119 -3.87 -2.06 4.32
C THR A 119 -3.99 -1.19 3.09
N PHE A 120 -3.23 -0.12 3.07
CA PHE A 120 -3.03 0.67 1.87
C PHE A 120 -1.54 0.91 1.63
N VAL A 121 -1.18 1.04 0.37
CA VAL A 121 0.17 1.42 -0.08
C VAL A 121 0.05 2.57 -1.05
N VAL A 122 0.77 3.65 -0.79
CA VAL A 122 0.87 4.82 -1.69
C VAL A 122 2.31 4.99 -2.10
N TRP A 123 2.57 5.10 -3.38
CA TRP A 123 3.89 5.41 -3.90
C TRP A 123 4.03 6.91 -4.12
N LEU A 124 4.77 7.57 -3.23
CA LEU A 124 5.01 9.01 -3.31
C LEU A 124 6.19 9.36 -4.21
N LYS A 125 7.21 8.49 -4.26
CA LYS A 125 8.40 8.67 -5.09
C LYS A 125 8.99 7.34 -5.50
N ILE A 126 9.19 7.16 -6.81
CA ILE A 126 9.84 5.99 -7.40
C ILE A 126 10.95 6.49 -8.34
N PRO A 127 12.24 6.38 -7.94
CA PRO A 127 13.37 6.93 -8.71
C PRO A 127 13.85 6.02 -9.85
N PHE A 128 13.15 4.92 -10.14
CA PHE A 128 13.54 3.90 -11.11
C PHE A 128 12.36 3.53 -12.02
N GLU A 129 12.64 2.74 -13.04
CA GLU A 129 11.62 2.09 -13.89
C GLU A 129 11.77 0.57 -13.76
N GLY A 130 10.77 -0.10 -13.18
CA GLY A 130 10.81 -1.53 -12.89
C GLY A 130 11.00 -2.40 -14.13
N LYS A 131 10.52 -1.95 -15.31
CA LYS A 131 10.78 -2.65 -16.57
C LYS A 131 12.27 -2.69 -16.93
N GLU A 132 13.02 -1.66 -16.58
CA GLU A 132 14.48 -1.62 -16.79
C GLU A 132 15.17 -2.55 -15.79
N GLU A 133 14.72 -2.59 -14.56
CA GLU A 133 15.23 -3.51 -13.53
C GLU A 133 15.02 -4.98 -13.92
N HIS A 134 13.87 -5.32 -14.47
CA HIS A 134 13.58 -6.67 -14.98
C HIS A 134 14.50 -7.04 -16.16
N ALA A 135 14.86 -6.09 -16.99
CA ALA A 135 15.74 -6.32 -18.14
C ALA A 135 17.21 -6.61 -17.75
N VAL A 136 17.65 -6.02 -16.64
CA VAL A 136 19.04 -6.20 -16.13
C VAL A 136 19.24 -7.57 -15.47
N GLN A 137 18.19 -8.15 -14.87
CA GLN A 137 18.27 -9.43 -14.14
C GLN A 137 17.19 -10.44 -14.60
N PRO A 138 17.12 -10.80 -15.88
CA PRO A 138 16.10 -11.71 -16.36
C PRO A 138 16.25 -13.09 -15.71
N GLY A 139 15.18 -13.53 -15.05
CA GLY A 139 15.07 -14.88 -14.46
C GLY A 139 15.68 -15.05 -13.07
N PHE A 140 16.45 -14.11 -12.54
CA PHE A 140 17.04 -14.25 -11.22
C PHE A 140 16.17 -13.61 -10.11
N ARG A 141 15.51 -12.49 -10.40
CA ARG A 141 14.54 -11.82 -9.54
C ARG A 141 13.38 -11.28 -10.38
N PRO A 142 12.46 -12.15 -10.82
CA PRO A 142 11.38 -11.74 -11.72
C PRO A 142 10.40 -10.73 -11.08
N GLU A 143 10.50 -10.51 -9.78
CA GLU A 143 9.66 -9.61 -8.99
C GLU A 143 10.46 -8.40 -8.46
N ALA A 144 11.70 -8.21 -8.92
CA ALA A 144 12.47 -7.03 -8.57
C ALA A 144 11.73 -5.76 -9.03
N ALA A 145 11.65 -4.77 -8.14
CA ALA A 145 10.93 -3.53 -8.38
C ALA A 145 9.40 -3.69 -8.65
N ASP A 146 8.81 -4.81 -8.23
CA ASP A 146 7.37 -5.02 -8.24
C ASP A 146 6.79 -4.86 -6.83
N PHE A 147 5.54 -4.44 -6.77
CA PHE A 147 4.67 -4.73 -5.63
C PHE A 147 3.86 -5.97 -5.94
N VAL A 148 3.85 -6.94 -5.06
CA VAL A 148 3.20 -8.24 -5.30
C VAL A 148 2.21 -8.56 -4.21
N LEU A 149 0.96 -8.82 -4.58
CA LEU A 149 -0.02 -9.45 -3.70
C LEU A 149 -0.01 -10.96 -3.91
N CYS A 150 -0.02 -11.69 -2.80
CA CYS A 150 -0.01 -13.13 -2.76
C CYS A 150 -1.26 -13.63 -2.04
N TYR A 151 -2.11 -14.40 -2.73
CA TYR A 151 -3.41 -14.79 -2.21
C TYR A 151 -3.84 -16.18 -2.72
N PRO A 152 -4.64 -16.92 -1.96
CA PRO A 152 -5.30 -18.12 -2.48
C PRO A 152 -6.49 -17.71 -3.36
N ASP A 153 -6.66 -18.37 -4.49
CA ASP A 153 -7.90 -18.27 -5.26
C ASP A 153 -9.06 -19.07 -4.62
N THR A 154 -10.22 -19.06 -5.24
CA THR A 154 -11.41 -19.76 -4.75
C THR A 154 -11.23 -21.28 -4.71
N CYS A 155 -10.24 -21.85 -5.39
CA CYS A 155 -9.87 -23.26 -5.37
C CYS A 155 -8.75 -23.56 -4.35
N GLY A 156 -8.27 -22.55 -3.61
CA GLY A 156 -7.16 -22.66 -2.68
C GLY A 156 -5.79 -22.69 -3.34
N GLN A 157 -5.71 -22.40 -4.66
CA GLN A 157 -4.44 -22.32 -5.36
C GLN A 157 -3.77 -20.97 -5.07
N TYR A 158 -2.47 -21.04 -4.78
CA TYR A 158 -1.69 -19.82 -4.53
C TYR A 158 -1.49 -19.02 -5.80
N GLN A 159 -1.90 -17.76 -5.76
CA GLN A 159 -1.83 -16.82 -6.88
C GLN A 159 -0.98 -15.61 -6.50
N LYS A 160 -0.41 -14.96 -7.53
CA LYS A 160 0.31 -13.69 -7.41
C LYS A 160 -0.29 -12.64 -8.36
N ARG A 161 -0.38 -11.44 -7.90
CA ARG A 161 -0.69 -10.27 -8.71
C ARG A 161 0.42 -9.25 -8.56
N ASN A 162 1.05 -8.89 -9.66
CA ASN A 162 2.19 -7.99 -9.70
C ASN A 162 1.78 -6.62 -10.24
N TRP A 163 2.34 -5.57 -9.64
CA TRP A 163 2.37 -4.21 -10.15
C TRP A 163 3.83 -3.81 -10.36
N VAL A 164 4.22 -3.68 -11.62
CA VAL A 164 5.57 -3.21 -11.98
C VAL A 164 5.66 -1.73 -11.62
N LEU A 165 6.56 -1.39 -10.71
CA LEU A 165 6.71 -0.03 -10.22
C LEU A 165 7.58 0.81 -11.16
N GLY A 166 7.28 2.07 -11.24
CA GLY A 166 7.98 3.08 -12.01
C GLY A 166 7.33 4.45 -11.76
N LYS A 167 7.82 5.49 -12.39
CA LYS A 167 7.28 6.85 -12.23
C LYS A 167 5.78 6.95 -12.48
N GLY A 168 5.23 6.14 -13.37
CA GLY A 168 3.79 6.08 -13.63
C GLY A 168 2.95 5.50 -12.48
N ALA A 169 3.57 4.98 -11.43
CA ALA A 169 2.87 4.54 -10.21
C ALA A 169 2.93 5.59 -9.09
N GLU A 170 3.70 6.68 -9.23
CA GLU A 170 3.68 7.78 -8.28
C GLU A 170 2.27 8.40 -8.20
N GLY A 171 1.77 8.63 -6.99
CA GLY A 171 0.40 9.12 -6.73
C GLY A 171 -0.68 8.04 -6.77
N LYS A 172 -0.35 6.79 -7.06
CA LYS A 172 -1.31 5.68 -7.00
C LYS A 172 -1.35 5.06 -5.61
N MET A 173 -2.52 4.55 -5.26
CA MET A 173 -2.76 3.81 -4.03
C MET A 173 -3.38 2.44 -4.34
N LEU A 174 -2.90 1.41 -3.68
CA LEU A 174 -3.61 0.14 -3.53
C LEU A 174 -4.25 0.09 -2.14
N PHE A 175 -5.49 -0.40 -2.09
CA PHE A 175 -6.24 -0.57 -0.86
C PHE A 175 -6.85 -1.98 -0.83
N PHE A 176 -6.54 -2.77 0.20
CA PHE A 176 -6.88 -4.20 0.28
C PHE A 176 -6.99 -4.69 1.73
N PRO A 177 -7.61 -5.87 1.98
CA PRO A 177 -7.62 -6.48 3.31
C PRO A 177 -6.22 -6.76 3.84
N SER A 178 -6.00 -6.46 5.12
CA SER A 178 -4.67 -6.56 5.76
C SER A 178 -4.12 -7.98 5.88
N ASP A 179 -4.94 -9.00 5.75
CA ASP A 179 -4.54 -10.42 5.76
C ASP A 179 -4.08 -10.94 4.38
N ILE A 180 -4.09 -10.10 3.36
CA ILE A 180 -3.46 -10.44 2.08
C ILE A 180 -1.95 -10.26 2.20
N ASN A 181 -1.22 -11.37 2.01
CA ASN A 181 0.23 -11.36 1.98
C ASN A 181 0.77 -10.52 0.83
N HIS A 182 1.83 -9.76 1.09
CA HIS A 182 2.47 -8.92 0.06
C HIS A 182 3.97 -8.76 0.27
N ILE A 183 4.63 -8.31 -0.82
CA ILE A 183 6.07 -8.01 -0.88
C ILE A 183 6.23 -6.60 -1.40
#